data_603e5df2942d97da1873f4dfcaf93310
#
_entry.id   603e5df2942d97da1873f4dfcaf93310
#
_cell.length_a   1.000
_cell.length_b   1.000
_cell.length_c   1.000
_cell.angle_alpha   90.00
_cell.angle_beta   90.00
_cell.angle_gamma   90.00
#
_symmetry.space_group_name_H-M   'P 1'
#
loop_
_entity.id
_entity.type
_entity.pdbx_description
1 polymer ?
#
loop_
_entity_poly.entity_id
_entity_poly.type
_entity_poly.pdbx_seq_one_letter_code
_entity_poly.pdbx_strand_id
1 'polypeptide(L)'
;MMKIKSLLIAMMAICLTMGFTSCSDDKDDPVENNYTIYQKAVTQTVKSQKKSDKVILLVAFGSTWEQAYDAFDATVAAYKQKFPGYDVYLSFSSAICINRAAAGENVDPRNFYAPPFWLNAFAEVEYMEIVVQSLQVIPGEEYTRVINYIKDFANNSNGDIPDKYLSIVTLKLGVPLLQDAETDVNLVASELNKLYSSLASNSVVAFMGHGNPDSYDTYKANVRYTQLEEALQQYSKNYYVGTVDMIDNFKTDVYERMLANGITSGKVYCHPLMSIDGDHGHNDMAGDDDDNWDGVKFTPNDEGEVEDTSWKMYFHHLGYECNNSTMIEKGLLELPTIRQVWMNHTTDAINGDPLDFYHSKNPE
;
A
#
# COMPACT_ATOMS: atom_id res chain seq x y z
N MET A 1 20.56 -13.91 22.01
CA MET A 1 19.22 -13.39 21.64
C MET A 1 18.97 -13.88 20.23
N MET A 2 18.01 -14.76 20.00
CA MET A 2 17.73 -15.33 18.68
C MET A 2 17.02 -14.27 17.82
N LYS A 3 17.60 -13.98 16.66
CA LYS A 3 17.17 -12.90 15.75
C LYS A 3 15.76 -13.16 15.23
N ILE A 4 14.84 -12.26 15.52
CA ILE A 4 13.41 -12.32 15.12
C ILE A 4 13.24 -12.09 13.60
N LYS A 5 14.22 -11.48 12.93
CA LYS A 5 14.19 -11.12 11.50
C LYS A 5 14.10 -12.31 10.54
N SER A 6 14.72 -13.47 10.83
CA SER A 6 14.63 -14.68 9.98
C SER A 6 13.26 -15.40 10.03
N LEU A 7 12.35 -14.94 10.89
CA LEU A 7 11.02 -15.56 11.02
C LEU A 7 9.98 -14.90 10.10
N LEU A 8 10.22 -13.67 9.66
CA LEU A 8 9.30 -12.92 8.80
C LEU A 8 9.25 -13.45 7.37
N ILE A 9 10.40 -13.83 6.80
CA ILE A 9 10.48 -14.43 5.44
C ILE A 9 9.84 -15.81 5.41
N ALA A 10 9.97 -16.60 6.50
CA ALA A 10 9.33 -17.91 6.60
C ALA A 10 7.80 -17.84 6.80
N MET A 11 7.27 -16.74 7.32
CA MET A 11 5.81 -16.57 7.48
C MET A 11 5.08 -16.10 6.21
N MET A 12 5.73 -15.39 5.30
CA MET A 12 5.11 -15.04 4.00
C MET A 12 4.80 -16.29 3.14
N ALA A 13 5.60 -17.35 3.25
CA ALA A 13 5.37 -18.61 2.51
C ALA A 13 4.22 -19.46 3.08
N ILE A 14 3.76 -19.22 4.30
CA ILE A 14 2.74 -20.06 4.96
C ILE A 14 1.31 -19.55 4.75
N CYS A 15 1.11 -18.30 4.35
CA CYS A 15 -0.23 -17.75 4.10
C CYS A 15 -0.86 -18.18 2.76
N LEU A 16 -0.17 -18.93 1.91
CA LEU A 16 -0.64 -19.37 0.59
C LEU A 16 -1.36 -20.72 0.57
N THR A 17 -1.51 -21.41 1.70
CA THR A 17 -2.12 -22.74 1.75
C THR A 17 -3.11 -22.97 2.90
N MET A 18 -3.94 -22.01 3.25
CA MET A 18 -5.13 -22.36 4.03
C MET A 18 -6.30 -22.64 3.12
N GLY A 19 -6.24 -23.79 2.46
CA GLY A 19 -7.43 -24.48 1.99
C GLY A 19 -8.27 -24.86 3.22
N PHE A 20 -9.52 -24.47 3.19
CA PHE A 20 -10.51 -24.88 4.19
C PHE A 20 -10.70 -26.40 4.10
N THR A 21 -10.08 -27.17 4.99
CA THR A 21 -10.47 -28.56 5.23
C THR A 21 -11.47 -28.57 6.38
N SER A 22 -12.71 -28.82 6.02
CA SER A 22 -13.76 -29.27 6.92
C SER A 22 -13.35 -30.61 7.54
N CYS A 23 -13.28 -30.69 8.87
CA CYS A 23 -13.33 -31.94 9.61
C CYS A 23 -14.50 -31.90 10.60
N SER A 24 -15.24 -32.96 10.57
CA SER A 24 -16.50 -33.24 11.24
C SER A 24 -16.30 -33.67 12.71
N ASP A 25 -17.37 -33.41 13.47
CA ASP A 25 -17.86 -34.09 14.67
C ASP A 25 -17.04 -34.02 15.95
N ASP A 26 -17.42 -33.04 16.81
CA ASP A 26 -17.75 -33.33 18.20
C ASP A 26 -18.75 -32.28 18.71
N LYS A 27 -19.79 -32.75 19.42
CA LYS A 27 -20.88 -31.95 19.98
C LYS A 27 -20.39 -31.25 21.24
N ASP A 28 -19.84 -30.05 21.08
CA ASP A 28 -19.77 -29.04 22.10
C ASP A 28 -20.29 -27.72 21.53
N ASP A 29 -20.82 -26.82 22.36
CA ASP A 29 -21.43 -25.55 21.96
C ASP A 29 -20.60 -24.87 20.85
N PRO A 30 -21.22 -24.38 19.77
CA PRO A 30 -20.46 -23.88 18.63
C PRO A 30 -19.59 -22.72 19.09
N VAL A 31 -18.28 -22.97 19.20
CA VAL A 31 -17.27 -21.90 19.30
C VAL A 31 -17.48 -21.06 18.04
N GLU A 32 -18.05 -19.88 18.21
CA GLU A 32 -18.32 -18.98 17.11
C GLU A 32 -16.98 -18.70 16.41
N ASN A 33 -16.83 -19.15 15.18
CA ASN A 33 -15.61 -19.00 14.40
C ASN A 33 -15.26 -17.51 14.33
N ASN A 34 -14.00 -17.14 14.48
CA ASN A 34 -13.52 -15.75 14.37
C ASN A 34 -14.04 -15.04 13.11
N TYR A 35 -14.20 -15.77 12.00
CA TYR A 35 -14.82 -15.26 10.78
C TYR A 35 -16.24 -14.73 11.04
N THR A 36 -17.07 -15.51 11.72
CA THR A 36 -18.45 -15.12 12.05
C THR A 36 -18.50 -13.90 12.97
N ILE A 37 -17.59 -13.83 13.94
CA ILE A 37 -17.49 -12.68 14.86
C ILE A 37 -17.11 -11.41 14.09
N TYR A 38 -16.11 -11.48 13.23
CA TYR A 38 -15.66 -10.33 12.42
C TYR A 38 -16.73 -9.90 11.42
N GLN A 39 -17.39 -10.86 10.73
CA GLN A 39 -18.48 -10.54 9.81
C GLN A 39 -19.63 -9.83 10.53
N LYS A 40 -20.05 -10.31 11.71
CA LYS A 40 -21.09 -9.65 12.52
C LYS A 40 -20.70 -8.23 12.91
N ALA A 41 -19.46 -8.02 13.35
CA ALA A 41 -18.96 -6.71 13.74
C ALA A 41 -18.98 -5.72 12.57
N VAL A 42 -18.50 -6.13 11.38
CA VAL A 42 -18.51 -5.29 10.18
C VAL A 42 -19.94 -5.02 9.73
N THR A 43 -20.79 -6.05 9.66
CA THR A 43 -22.21 -5.90 9.28
C THR A 43 -22.94 -4.92 10.23
N GLN A 44 -22.71 -5.04 11.54
CA GLN A 44 -23.32 -4.12 12.52
C GLN A 44 -22.83 -2.67 12.32
N THR A 45 -21.53 -2.50 12.03
CA THR A 45 -20.97 -1.18 11.72
C THR A 45 -21.64 -0.58 10.50
N VAL A 46 -21.73 -1.35 9.42
CA VAL A 46 -22.36 -0.91 8.16
C VAL A 46 -23.86 -0.59 8.38
N LYS A 47 -24.61 -1.47 9.04
CA LYS A 47 -26.03 -1.24 9.36
C LYS A 47 -26.26 0.05 10.14
N SER A 48 -25.40 0.35 11.10
CA SER A 48 -25.54 1.54 11.95
C SER A 48 -25.14 2.84 11.25
N GLN A 49 -24.28 2.77 10.24
CA GLN A 49 -23.71 3.94 9.58
C GLN A 49 -24.28 4.21 8.17
N LYS A 50 -25.02 3.25 7.57
CA LYS A 50 -25.57 3.38 6.22
C LYS A 50 -26.48 4.63 6.12
N LYS A 51 -26.15 5.49 5.14
CA LYS A 51 -26.90 6.72 4.81
C LYS A 51 -27.22 6.82 3.32
N SER A 52 -26.55 6.02 2.51
CA SER A 52 -26.66 6.00 1.05
C SER A 52 -26.87 4.58 0.56
N ASP A 53 -27.33 4.41 -0.69
CA ASP A 53 -27.32 3.14 -1.40
C ASP A 53 -26.02 2.94 -2.21
N LYS A 54 -25.05 3.88 -2.05
CA LYS A 54 -23.76 3.89 -2.69
C LYS A 54 -22.65 3.91 -1.67
N VAL A 55 -21.59 3.16 -1.92
CA VAL A 55 -20.47 3.03 -0.99
C VAL A 55 -19.13 3.07 -1.71
N ILE A 56 -18.14 3.68 -1.07
CA ILE A 56 -16.72 3.59 -1.45
C ILE A 56 -15.99 2.79 -0.37
N LEU A 57 -15.32 1.73 -0.77
CA LEU A 57 -14.40 0.95 0.06
C LEU A 57 -12.97 1.34 -0.32
N LEU A 58 -12.27 2.03 0.57
CA LEU A 58 -10.85 2.30 0.44
C LEU A 58 -10.08 1.06 0.89
N VAL A 59 -9.18 0.55 0.06
CA VAL A 59 -8.36 -0.63 0.37
C VAL A 59 -6.90 -0.24 0.41
N ALA A 60 -6.32 -0.23 1.62
CA ALA A 60 -4.91 -0.03 1.88
C ALA A 60 -4.25 -1.37 2.25
N PHE A 61 -2.92 -1.46 2.14
CA PHE A 61 -2.17 -2.58 2.69
C PHE A 61 -2.41 -2.69 4.21
N GLY A 62 -2.23 -1.58 4.92
CA GLY A 62 -2.38 -1.46 6.35
C GLY A 62 -1.10 -0.98 7.04
N SER A 63 -1.18 -0.71 8.32
CA SER A 63 -0.07 -0.31 9.19
C SER A 63 -0.40 -0.55 10.66
N THR A 64 0.60 -0.39 11.52
CA THR A 64 0.49 -0.44 12.98
C THR A 64 1.05 0.81 13.66
N TRP A 65 1.23 1.89 12.89
CA TRP A 65 1.76 3.16 13.38
C TRP A 65 0.65 4.21 13.53
N GLU A 66 0.69 5.01 14.60
CA GLU A 66 -0.31 6.04 14.91
C GLU A 66 -0.41 7.08 13.79
N GLN A 67 0.72 7.55 13.29
CA GLN A 67 0.76 8.50 12.17
C GLN A 67 0.06 7.96 10.93
N ALA A 68 0.23 6.67 10.62
CA ALA A 68 -0.47 6.03 9.52
C ALA A 68 -1.99 5.98 9.75
N TYR A 69 -2.43 5.75 10.99
CA TYR A 69 -3.86 5.78 11.32
C TYR A 69 -4.45 7.17 11.15
N ASP A 70 -3.72 8.21 11.56
CA ASP A 70 -4.13 9.61 11.33
C ASP A 70 -4.23 9.92 9.83
N ALA A 71 -3.28 9.45 9.03
CA ALA A 71 -3.31 9.61 7.58
C ALA A 71 -4.50 8.89 6.94
N PHE A 72 -4.84 7.69 7.40
CA PHE A 72 -6.02 6.96 6.94
C PHE A 72 -7.31 7.67 7.36
N ASP A 73 -7.44 8.12 8.60
CA ASP A 73 -8.63 8.83 9.08
C ASP A 73 -8.83 10.15 8.33
N ALA A 74 -7.75 10.90 8.08
CA ALA A 74 -7.78 12.11 7.25
C ALA A 74 -8.17 11.80 5.80
N THR A 75 -7.73 10.66 5.27
CA THR A 75 -8.10 10.21 3.92
C THR A 75 -9.59 9.87 3.85
N VAL A 76 -10.11 9.08 4.79
CA VAL A 76 -11.55 8.77 4.88
C VAL A 76 -12.38 10.05 4.99
N ALA A 77 -11.95 11.00 5.81
CA ALA A 77 -12.64 12.30 5.96
C ALA A 77 -12.65 13.10 4.65
N ALA A 78 -11.51 13.13 3.93
CA ALA A 78 -11.41 13.79 2.63
C ALA A 78 -12.32 13.14 1.58
N TYR A 79 -12.39 11.81 1.54
CA TYR A 79 -13.30 11.07 0.65
C TYR A 79 -14.77 11.36 0.98
N LYS A 80 -15.17 11.35 2.26
CA LYS A 80 -16.53 11.73 2.69
C LYS A 80 -16.90 13.14 2.24
N GLN A 81 -15.94 14.07 2.28
CA GLN A 81 -16.17 15.45 1.82
C GLN A 81 -16.28 15.52 0.28
N LYS A 82 -15.44 14.80 -0.45
CA LYS A 82 -15.41 14.82 -1.91
C LYS A 82 -16.58 14.08 -2.55
N PHE A 83 -17.07 13.02 -1.91
CA PHE A 83 -18.12 12.14 -2.40
C PHE A 83 -19.31 12.07 -1.44
N PRO A 84 -20.04 13.19 -1.22
CA PRO A 84 -21.09 13.27 -0.18
C PRO A 84 -22.29 12.35 -0.44
N GLY A 85 -22.42 11.78 -1.64
CA GLY A 85 -23.46 10.81 -2.00
C GLY A 85 -23.09 9.35 -1.68
N TYR A 86 -21.91 9.11 -1.11
CA TYR A 86 -21.39 7.77 -0.80
C TYR A 86 -21.11 7.64 0.68
N ASP A 87 -21.41 6.46 1.22
CA ASP A 87 -20.79 6.03 2.48
C ASP A 87 -19.35 5.62 2.20
N VAL A 88 -18.42 5.87 3.15
CA VAL A 88 -16.99 5.60 2.93
C VAL A 88 -16.45 4.78 4.08
N TYR A 89 -15.82 3.66 3.77
CA TYR A 89 -15.18 2.75 4.71
C TYR A 89 -13.73 2.48 4.30
N LEU A 90 -12.91 2.08 5.28
CA LEU A 90 -11.51 1.69 5.11
C LEU A 90 -11.34 0.21 5.41
N SER A 91 -10.58 -0.47 4.57
CA SER A 91 -10.20 -1.87 4.69
C SER A 91 -8.68 -2.04 4.59
N PHE A 92 -8.13 -3.01 5.32
CA PHE A 92 -6.75 -3.43 5.16
C PHE A 92 -6.68 -4.76 4.41
N SER A 93 -5.74 -4.90 3.47
CA SER A 93 -5.51 -6.15 2.74
C SER A 93 -4.50 -7.08 3.42
N SER A 94 -3.64 -6.57 4.30
CA SER A 94 -2.64 -7.34 5.04
C SER A 94 -3.21 -7.94 6.31
N ALA A 95 -3.29 -9.28 6.38
CA ALA A 95 -3.68 -9.98 7.61
C ALA A 95 -2.72 -9.72 8.77
N ILE A 96 -1.43 -9.50 8.48
CA ILE A 96 -0.41 -9.19 9.50
C ILE A 96 -0.74 -7.84 10.13
N CYS A 97 -0.98 -6.80 9.34
CA CYS A 97 -1.34 -5.48 9.84
C CYS A 97 -2.65 -5.51 10.62
N ILE A 98 -3.67 -6.25 10.14
CA ILE A 98 -4.95 -6.40 10.84
C ILE A 98 -4.75 -7.02 12.22
N ASN A 99 -3.98 -8.11 12.32
CA ASN A 99 -3.76 -8.82 13.58
C ASN A 99 -2.93 -7.98 14.57
N ARG A 100 -1.87 -7.34 14.10
CA ARG A 100 -1.00 -6.49 14.93
C ARG A 100 -1.74 -5.24 15.41
N ALA A 101 -2.53 -4.61 14.55
CA ALA A 101 -3.36 -3.48 14.93
C ALA A 101 -4.39 -3.86 16.02
N ALA A 102 -5.04 -5.01 15.89
CA ALA A 102 -5.97 -5.52 16.91
C ALA A 102 -5.26 -5.87 18.23
N ALA A 103 -3.99 -6.29 18.18
CA ALA A 103 -3.17 -6.56 19.37
C ALA A 103 -2.62 -5.28 20.03
N GLY A 104 -2.70 -4.12 19.37
CA GLY A 104 -2.15 -2.86 19.88
C GLY A 104 -0.63 -2.78 19.76
N GLU A 105 -0.04 -3.36 18.70
CA GLU A 105 1.38 -3.22 18.43
C GLU A 105 1.67 -1.78 17.98
N ASN A 106 2.61 -1.12 18.64
CA ASN A 106 3.06 0.27 18.45
C ASN A 106 2.04 1.38 18.78
N VAL A 107 0.75 1.08 18.94
CA VAL A 107 -0.32 2.06 19.17
C VAL A 107 -1.50 1.40 19.88
N ASP A 108 -2.47 2.18 20.36
CA ASP A 108 -3.69 1.65 20.96
C ASP A 108 -4.44 0.68 20.03
N PRO A 109 -4.97 -0.44 20.56
CA PRO A 109 -5.66 -1.47 19.78
C PRO A 109 -6.76 -0.88 18.89
N ARG A 110 -6.73 -1.21 17.60
CA ARG A 110 -7.72 -0.79 16.63
C ARG A 110 -8.10 -1.95 15.69
N ASN A 111 -9.38 -2.17 15.51
CA ASN A 111 -9.87 -3.23 14.65
C ASN A 111 -10.01 -2.75 13.20
N PHE A 112 -9.31 -3.41 12.31
CA PHE A 112 -9.47 -3.31 10.86
C PHE A 112 -9.93 -4.67 10.33
N TYR A 113 -10.54 -4.66 9.15
CA TYR A 113 -11.09 -5.88 8.55
C TYR A 113 -10.72 -5.94 7.07
N ALA A 114 -10.53 -7.17 6.56
CA ALA A 114 -10.20 -7.42 5.17
C ALA A 114 -11.41 -7.13 4.24
N PRO A 115 -11.15 -6.83 2.94
CA PRO A 115 -12.20 -6.47 1.97
C PRO A 115 -13.38 -7.43 1.89
N PRO A 116 -13.22 -8.77 1.98
CA PRO A 116 -14.36 -9.70 1.92
C PRO A 116 -15.43 -9.45 3.00
N PHE A 117 -15.03 -9.09 4.22
CA PHE A 117 -15.97 -8.79 5.30
C PHE A 117 -16.84 -7.57 4.98
N TRP A 118 -16.23 -6.53 4.39
CA TRP A 118 -16.93 -5.33 3.97
C TRP A 118 -17.87 -5.59 2.79
N LEU A 119 -17.39 -6.29 1.75
CA LEU A 119 -18.19 -6.61 0.58
C LEU A 119 -19.41 -7.46 0.95
N ASN A 120 -19.23 -8.48 1.80
CA ASN A 120 -20.35 -9.28 2.31
C ASN A 120 -21.35 -8.45 3.14
N ALA A 121 -20.85 -7.54 3.99
CA ALA A 121 -21.71 -6.64 4.74
C ALA A 121 -22.48 -5.67 3.84
N PHE A 122 -21.85 -5.19 2.75
CA PHE A 122 -22.52 -4.34 1.76
C PHE A 122 -23.64 -5.09 1.03
N ALA A 123 -23.44 -6.36 0.71
CA ALA A 123 -24.48 -7.20 0.13
C ALA A 123 -25.64 -7.44 1.12
N GLU A 124 -25.33 -7.69 2.39
CA GLU A 124 -26.35 -7.93 3.43
C GLU A 124 -27.26 -6.73 3.66
N VAL A 125 -26.72 -5.50 3.50
CA VAL A 125 -27.52 -4.26 3.63
C VAL A 125 -27.97 -3.69 2.27
N GLU A 126 -27.73 -4.41 1.18
CA GLU A 126 -28.16 -4.08 -0.17
C GLU A 126 -27.66 -2.70 -0.65
N TYR A 127 -26.33 -2.45 -0.62
CA TYR A 127 -25.77 -1.33 -1.38
C TYR A 127 -25.89 -1.62 -2.88
N MET A 128 -26.37 -0.65 -3.66
CA MET A 128 -26.63 -0.81 -5.09
C MET A 128 -25.44 -0.41 -5.98
N GLU A 129 -24.52 0.40 -5.45
CA GLU A 129 -23.28 0.74 -6.13
C GLU A 129 -22.12 0.64 -5.13
N ILE A 130 -21.14 -0.21 -5.46
CA ILE A 130 -19.92 -0.42 -4.67
C ILE A 130 -18.73 0.02 -5.52
N VAL A 131 -18.02 1.03 -5.07
CA VAL A 131 -16.75 1.47 -5.65
C VAL A 131 -15.64 1.02 -4.72
N VAL A 132 -14.74 0.18 -5.19
CA VAL A 132 -13.54 -0.20 -4.45
C VAL A 132 -12.38 0.64 -4.97
N GLN A 133 -11.77 1.45 -4.11
CA GLN A 133 -10.59 2.25 -4.44
C GLN A 133 -9.34 1.64 -3.85
N SER A 134 -8.42 1.21 -4.70
CA SER A 134 -7.08 0.79 -4.29
C SER A 134 -6.25 2.00 -3.85
N LEU A 135 -5.65 1.93 -2.68
CA LEU A 135 -4.70 2.94 -2.18
C LEU A 135 -3.23 2.50 -2.36
N GLN A 136 -2.96 1.49 -3.18
CA GLN A 136 -1.61 1.09 -3.55
C GLN A 136 -0.94 2.13 -4.46
N VAL A 137 0.39 2.10 -4.52
CA VAL A 137 1.18 3.05 -5.33
C VAL A 137 1.28 2.57 -6.77
N ILE A 138 1.58 1.30 -7.00
CA ILE A 138 1.79 0.72 -8.33
C ILE A 138 0.73 -0.37 -8.64
N PRO A 139 0.44 -0.67 -9.92
CA PRO A 139 -0.48 -1.74 -10.32
C PRO A 139 0.18 -3.14 -10.22
N GLY A 140 0.73 -3.47 -9.05
CA GLY A 140 1.44 -4.72 -8.75
C GLY A 140 0.59 -5.78 -8.06
N GLU A 141 1.26 -6.67 -7.33
CA GLU A 141 0.64 -7.82 -6.67
C GLU A 141 -0.43 -7.42 -5.65
N GLU A 142 -0.19 -6.36 -4.87
CA GLU A 142 -1.16 -5.88 -3.88
C GLU A 142 -2.44 -5.35 -4.54
N TYR A 143 -2.32 -4.68 -5.67
CA TYR A 143 -3.48 -4.26 -6.45
C TYR A 143 -4.23 -5.46 -7.04
N THR A 144 -3.51 -6.47 -7.50
CA THR A 144 -4.10 -7.71 -8.00
C THR A 144 -4.91 -8.43 -6.92
N ARG A 145 -4.47 -8.39 -5.65
CA ARG A 145 -5.27 -8.89 -4.52
C ARG A 145 -6.60 -8.14 -4.38
N VAL A 146 -6.59 -6.82 -4.56
CA VAL A 146 -7.83 -6.01 -4.54
C VAL A 146 -8.77 -6.45 -5.66
N ILE A 147 -8.25 -6.64 -6.87
CA ILE A 147 -9.04 -7.17 -8.01
C ILE A 147 -9.63 -8.54 -7.66
N ASN A 148 -8.84 -9.44 -7.08
CA ASN A 148 -9.29 -10.78 -6.73
C ASN A 148 -10.41 -10.77 -5.67
N TYR A 149 -10.35 -9.90 -4.66
CA TYR A 149 -11.45 -9.75 -3.70
C TYR A 149 -12.78 -9.36 -4.38
N ILE A 150 -12.72 -8.48 -5.37
CA ILE A 150 -13.91 -8.08 -6.12
C ILE A 150 -14.41 -9.21 -7.01
N LYS A 151 -13.50 -9.95 -7.67
CA LYS A 151 -13.83 -11.13 -8.47
C LYS A 151 -14.50 -12.21 -7.64
N ASP A 152 -13.94 -12.52 -6.48
CA ASP A 152 -14.48 -13.54 -5.57
C ASP A 152 -15.87 -13.16 -5.08
N PHE A 153 -16.08 -11.89 -4.77
CA PHE A 153 -17.40 -11.36 -4.43
C PHE A 153 -18.38 -11.48 -5.60
N ALA A 154 -18.03 -11.02 -6.79
CA ALA A 154 -18.87 -11.04 -7.98
C ALA A 154 -19.22 -12.47 -8.42
N ASN A 155 -18.29 -13.41 -8.27
CA ASN A 155 -18.49 -14.82 -8.58
C ASN A 155 -19.21 -15.59 -7.47
N ASN A 156 -19.54 -14.94 -6.36
CA ASN A 156 -20.13 -15.58 -5.18
C ASN A 156 -19.34 -16.81 -4.72
N SER A 157 -18.01 -16.68 -4.67
CA SER A 157 -17.10 -17.81 -4.43
C SER A 157 -17.38 -18.57 -3.13
N ASN A 158 -17.97 -17.90 -2.15
CA ASN A 158 -18.39 -18.50 -0.87
C ASN A 158 -19.86 -18.98 -0.84
N GLY A 159 -20.67 -18.63 -1.84
CA GLY A 159 -22.08 -19.03 -1.91
C GLY A 159 -23.03 -18.32 -0.95
N ASP A 160 -22.56 -17.26 -0.28
CA ASP A 160 -23.31 -16.60 0.80
C ASP A 160 -24.18 -15.43 0.30
N ILE A 161 -24.01 -14.99 -0.95
CA ILE A 161 -24.66 -13.80 -1.49
C ILE A 161 -25.80 -14.21 -2.43
N PRO A 162 -27.02 -13.62 -2.30
CA PRO A 162 -28.11 -13.94 -3.21
C PRO A 162 -27.79 -13.55 -4.67
N ASP A 163 -27.97 -14.49 -5.61
CA ASP A 163 -27.74 -14.25 -7.04
C ASP A 163 -28.56 -13.05 -7.57
N LYS A 164 -29.77 -12.87 -7.04
CA LYS A 164 -30.62 -11.72 -7.38
C LYS A 164 -29.92 -10.39 -7.06
N TYR A 165 -29.24 -10.30 -5.93
CA TYR A 165 -28.50 -9.09 -5.56
C TYR A 165 -27.30 -8.89 -6.48
N LEU A 166 -26.50 -9.93 -6.71
CA LEU A 166 -25.34 -9.86 -7.61
C LEU A 166 -25.72 -9.45 -9.05
N SER A 167 -26.94 -9.81 -9.50
CA SER A 167 -27.41 -9.43 -10.84
C SER A 167 -27.78 -7.95 -10.99
N ILE A 168 -27.89 -7.19 -9.90
CA ILE A 168 -28.32 -5.78 -9.92
C ILE A 168 -27.33 -4.81 -9.30
N VAL A 169 -26.36 -5.28 -8.48
CA VAL A 169 -25.34 -4.42 -7.89
C VAL A 169 -24.34 -3.96 -8.95
N THR A 170 -23.99 -2.69 -8.88
CA THR A 170 -22.95 -2.11 -9.73
C THR A 170 -21.62 -2.15 -9.00
N LEU A 171 -20.60 -2.79 -9.59
CA LEU A 171 -19.25 -2.85 -9.07
C LEU A 171 -18.33 -1.97 -9.90
N LYS A 172 -17.48 -1.19 -9.23
CA LYS A 172 -16.50 -0.28 -9.85
C LYS A 172 -15.17 -0.37 -9.12
N LEU A 173 -14.07 -0.09 -9.83
CA LEU A 173 -12.72 -0.18 -9.30
C LEU A 173 -11.92 1.06 -9.66
N GLY A 174 -11.45 1.78 -8.63
CA GLY A 174 -10.46 2.82 -8.74
C GLY A 174 -9.04 2.24 -8.70
N VAL A 175 -8.22 2.70 -9.62
CA VAL A 175 -6.87 2.20 -9.85
C VAL A 175 -5.83 2.77 -8.87
N PRO A 176 -4.60 2.18 -8.78
CA PRO A 176 -3.51 2.67 -7.95
C PRO A 176 -2.98 4.04 -8.40
N LEU A 177 -2.09 4.64 -7.59
CA LEU A 177 -1.54 5.98 -7.82
C LEU A 177 -0.84 6.12 -9.18
N LEU A 178 0.03 5.17 -9.51
CA LEU A 178 0.87 5.17 -10.72
C LEU A 178 0.33 4.12 -11.73
N GLN A 179 -0.96 4.16 -12.04
CA GLN A 179 -1.57 3.20 -12.96
C GLN A 179 -1.02 3.38 -14.37
N ASP A 180 -0.98 4.61 -14.85
CA ASP A 180 -0.59 4.94 -16.22
C ASP A 180 0.77 5.64 -16.25
N ALA A 181 1.64 5.20 -17.18
CA ALA A 181 3.00 5.72 -17.31
C ALA A 181 3.06 7.15 -17.83
N GLU A 182 2.12 7.54 -18.70
CA GLU A 182 2.16 8.85 -19.38
C GLU A 182 1.39 9.92 -18.59
N THR A 183 0.27 9.56 -18.01
CA THR A 183 -0.60 10.50 -17.29
C THR A 183 -0.28 10.54 -15.80
N ASP A 184 -0.38 9.42 -15.09
CA ASP A 184 -0.26 9.40 -13.63
C ASP A 184 1.17 9.64 -13.16
N VAL A 185 2.14 8.98 -13.79
CA VAL A 185 3.56 9.16 -13.45
C VAL A 185 3.98 10.61 -13.62
N ASN A 186 3.62 11.26 -14.75
CA ASN A 186 3.96 12.67 -14.97
C ASN A 186 3.22 13.61 -14.01
N LEU A 187 1.95 13.32 -13.70
CA LEU A 187 1.18 14.11 -12.74
C LEU A 187 1.79 14.02 -11.34
N VAL A 188 2.09 12.82 -10.86
CA VAL A 188 2.71 12.60 -9.54
C VAL A 188 4.10 13.23 -9.48
N ALA A 189 4.93 13.07 -10.52
CA ALA A 189 6.23 13.74 -10.60
C ALA A 189 6.10 15.26 -10.51
N SER A 190 5.14 15.85 -11.22
CA SER A 190 4.86 17.30 -11.16
C SER A 190 4.45 17.73 -9.75
N GLU A 191 3.57 17.01 -9.08
CA GLU A 191 3.11 17.35 -7.73
C GLU A 191 4.23 17.19 -6.68
N LEU A 192 5.02 16.11 -6.76
CA LEU A 192 6.19 15.93 -5.89
C LEU A 192 7.24 17.03 -6.13
N ASN A 193 7.49 17.42 -7.38
CA ASN A 193 8.40 18.53 -7.67
C ASN A 193 7.89 19.86 -7.10
N LYS A 194 6.58 20.14 -7.15
CA LYS A 194 6.03 21.36 -6.51
C LYS A 194 6.29 21.38 -5.00
N LEU A 195 6.26 20.23 -4.34
CA LEU A 195 6.52 20.10 -2.91
C LEU A 195 8.01 20.20 -2.54
N TYR A 196 8.89 19.60 -3.37
CA TYR A 196 10.27 19.36 -2.99
C TYR A 196 11.32 20.06 -3.87
N SER A 197 10.94 20.89 -4.85
CA SER A 197 11.88 21.60 -5.76
C SER A 197 12.90 22.47 -5.01
N SER A 198 12.50 23.07 -3.88
CA SER A 198 13.43 23.86 -3.05
C SER A 198 14.52 23.00 -2.42
N LEU A 199 14.24 21.77 -2.03
CA LEU A 199 15.21 20.79 -1.53
C LEU A 199 16.08 20.30 -2.69
N ALA A 200 15.45 19.87 -3.79
CA ALA A 200 16.12 19.33 -4.97
C ALA A 200 16.98 20.36 -5.72
N SER A 201 16.89 21.66 -5.40
CA SER A 201 17.76 22.68 -5.99
C SER A 201 19.22 22.55 -5.56
N ASN A 202 19.49 22.08 -4.34
CA ASN A 202 20.83 22.02 -3.75
C ASN A 202 21.14 20.71 -3.01
N SER A 203 20.23 19.78 -2.97
CA SER A 203 20.33 18.54 -2.22
C SER A 203 19.68 17.41 -3.00
N VAL A 204 20.06 16.18 -2.71
CA VAL A 204 19.37 15.00 -3.20
C VAL A 204 18.03 14.84 -2.47
N VAL A 205 16.99 14.45 -3.20
CA VAL A 205 15.72 13.95 -2.66
C VAL A 205 15.56 12.53 -3.18
N ALA A 206 15.73 11.57 -2.31
CA ALA A 206 15.63 10.13 -2.60
C ALA A 206 14.30 9.60 -2.08
N PHE A 207 13.48 9.10 -2.99
CA PHE A 207 12.23 8.46 -2.67
C PHE A 207 12.42 6.96 -2.51
N MET A 208 11.95 6.40 -1.40
CA MET A 208 12.01 4.97 -1.09
C MET A 208 10.63 4.33 -1.32
N GLY A 209 10.47 3.62 -2.43
CA GLY A 209 9.31 2.77 -2.69
C GLY A 209 9.47 1.39 -2.04
N HIS A 210 8.39 0.60 -2.05
CA HIS A 210 8.48 -0.79 -1.60
C HIS A 210 9.15 -1.65 -2.68
N GLY A 211 8.61 -1.66 -3.88
CA GLY A 211 8.98 -2.59 -4.93
C GLY A 211 8.34 -3.96 -4.74
N ASN A 212 8.58 -4.84 -5.69
CA ASN A 212 8.28 -6.27 -5.58
C ASN A 212 9.54 -7.04 -5.95
N PRO A 213 9.89 -8.15 -5.24
CA PRO A 213 10.89 -9.07 -5.72
C PRO A 213 10.55 -9.57 -7.13
N ASP A 214 11.54 -9.85 -7.97
CA ASP A 214 11.33 -10.25 -9.36
C ASP A 214 10.40 -11.46 -9.52
N SER A 215 10.45 -12.39 -8.58
CA SER A 215 9.58 -13.57 -8.54
C SER A 215 8.10 -13.22 -8.30
N TYR A 216 7.81 -12.02 -7.80
CA TYR A 216 6.47 -11.51 -7.49
C TYR A 216 6.07 -10.32 -8.36
N ASP A 217 6.93 -9.82 -9.27
CA ASP A 217 6.56 -8.75 -10.21
C ASP A 217 5.95 -9.31 -11.51
N THR A 218 4.90 -10.14 -11.35
CA THR A 218 4.20 -10.83 -12.44
C THR A 218 3.69 -9.85 -13.50
N TYR A 219 3.25 -8.67 -13.09
CA TYR A 219 2.65 -7.65 -13.96
C TYR A 219 3.64 -6.60 -14.44
N LYS A 220 4.92 -6.74 -14.11
CA LYS A 220 5.98 -5.78 -14.47
C LYS A 220 5.71 -4.36 -13.97
N ALA A 221 5.08 -4.27 -12.79
CA ALA A 221 4.68 -3.00 -12.20
C ALA A 221 5.83 -2.20 -11.60
N ASN A 222 6.95 -2.85 -11.25
CA ASN A 222 8.17 -2.22 -10.75
C ASN A 222 8.70 -1.12 -11.67
N VAL A 223 8.49 -1.24 -12.98
CA VAL A 223 8.89 -0.22 -13.96
C VAL A 223 8.33 1.18 -13.63
N ARG A 224 7.25 1.30 -12.85
CA ARG A 224 6.69 2.58 -12.45
C ARG A 224 7.65 3.41 -11.60
N TYR A 225 8.49 2.76 -10.79
CA TYR A 225 9.50 3.45 -9.98
C TYR A 225 10.59 4.10 -10.85
N THR A 226 11.10 3.36 -11.85
CA THR A 226 12.09 3.92 -12.78
C THR A 226 11.49 5.01 -13.67
N GLN A 227 10.27 4.84 -14.14
CA GLN A 227 9.55 5.87 -14.91
C GLN A 227 9.30 7.14 -14.08
N LEU A 228 9.00 7.00 -12.78
CA LEU A 228 8.84 8.15 -11.89
C LEU A 228 10.17 8.89 -11.67
N GLU A 229 11.28 8.17 -11.49
CA GLU A 229 12.61 8.80 -11.43
C GLU A 229 12.89 9.59 -12.72
N GLU A 230 12.70 8.97 -13.87
CA GLU A 230 12.90 9.64 -15.17
C GLU A 230 12.04 10.90 -15.32
N ALA A 231 10.77 10.85 -14.90
CA ALA A 231 9.86 12.00 -14.94
C ALA A 231 10.29 13.11 -13.96
N LEU A 232 10.70 12.75 -12.74
CA LEU A 232 11.21 13.70 -11.74
C LEU A 232 12.52 14.35 -12.21
N GLN A 233 13.40 13.60 -12.86
CA GLN A 233 14.69 14.10 -13.36
C GLN A 233 14.55 15.06 -14.54
N GLN A 234 13.37 15.18 -15.16
CA GLN A 234 13.09 16.29 -16.08
C GLN A 234 13.05 17.65 -15.35
N TYR A 235 12.77 17.67 -14.05
CA TYR A 235 12.76 18.89 -13.24
C TYR A 235 14.12 19.14 -12.56
N SER A 236 14.74 18.10 -11.99
CA SER A 236 16.06 18.19 -11.35
C SER A 236 16.75 16.83 -11.34
N LYS A 237 18.04 16.79 -11.69
CA LYS A 237 18.86 15.57 -11.59
C LYS A 237 19.14 15.12 -10.15
N ASN A 238 18.68 15.86 -9.16
CA ASN A 238 18.84 15.55 -7.75
C ASN A 238 17.68 14.69 -7.20
N TYR A 239 16.73 14.28 -8.02
CA TYR A 239 15.69 13.32 -7.66
C TYR A 239 16.12 11.90 -8.00
N TYR A 240 15.90 10.98 -7.05
CA TYR A 240 16.14 9.56 -7.21
C TYR A 240 14.97 8.77 -6.64
N VAL A 241 14.70 7.60 -7.20
CA VAL A 241 13.68 6.66 -6.73
C VAL A 241 14.32 5.28 -6.62
N GLY A 242 14.47 4.79 -5.41
CA GLY A 242 14.86 3.41 -5.16
C GLY A 242 13.78 2.66 -4.40
N THR A 243 14.02 1.41 -4.08
CA THR A 243 13.04 0.53 -3.44
C THR A 243 13.69 -0.35 -2.37
N VAL A 244 12.85 -1.02 -1.59
CA VAL A 244 13.27 -2.03 -0.62
C VAL A 244 13.46 -3.38 -1.31
N ASP A 245 12.55 -3.81 -2.19
CA ASP A 245 12.48 -5.20 -2.69
C ASP A 245 12.73 -5.38 -4.19
N MET A 246 12.86 -4.29 -4.97
CA MET A 246 13.10 -4.42 -6.41
C MET A 246 14.58 -4.58 -6.70
N ILE A 247 14.97 -5.71 -7.30
CA ILE A 247 16.34 -5.97 -7.76
C ILE A 247 16.78 -4.90 -8.76
N ASP A 248 18.06 -4.52 -8.70
CA ASP A 248 18.68 -3.46 -9.51
C ASP A 248 18.08 -2.04 -9.24
N ASN A 249 17.39 -1.86 -8.10
CA ASN A 249 16.88 -0.56 -7.70
C ASN A 249 16.89 -0.32 -6.17
N PHE A 250 17.82 -0.94 -5.47
CA PHE A 250 18.06 -0.72 -4.05
C PHE A 250 18.72 0.63 -3.77
N LYS A 251 18.91 0.97 -2.49
CA LYS A 251 19.68 2.17 -2.09
C LYS A 251 21.11 2.18 -2.61
N THR A 252 21.71 1.00 -2.82
CA THR A 252 23.03 0.84 -3.44
C THR A 252 23.03 1.31 -4.89
N ASP A 253 22.00 0.95 -5.67
CA ASP A 253 21.85 1.39 -7.06
C ASP A 253 21.54 2.89 -7.15
N VAL A 254 20.76 3.42 -6.21
CA VAL A 254 20.54 4.88 -6.08
C VAL A 254 21.89 5.59 -5.90
N TYR A 255 22.74 5.10 -5.00
CA TYR A 255 24.07 5.67 -4.79
C TYR A 255 24.93 5.62 -6.05
N GLU A 256 24.94 4.51 -6.78
CA GLU A 256 25.69 4.41 -8.04
C GLU A 256 25.20 5.42 -9.07
N ARG A 257 23.89 5.61 -9.20
CA ARG A 257 23.32 6.63 -10.10
C ARG A 257 23.67 8.05 -9.64
N MET A 258 23.73 8.32 -8.33
CA MET A 258 24.22 9.60 -7.79
C MET A 258 25.66 9.86 -8.19
N LEU A 259 26.55 8.86 -8.03
CA LEU A 259 27.95 8.96 -8.45
C LEU A 259 28.10 9.21 -9.95
N ALA A 260 27.32 8.50 -10.78
CA ALA A 260 27.32 8.69 -12.23
C ALA A 260 26.90 10.11 -12.63
N ASN A 261 26.06 10.77 -11.83
CA ASN A 261 25.67 12.17 -12.01
C ASN A 261 26.63 13.16 -11.34
N GLY A 262 27.78 12.70 -10.79
CA GLY A 262 28.80 13.53 -10.15
C GLY A 262 28.45 14.01 -8.74
N ILE A 263 27.45 13.42 -8.10
CA ILE A 263 27.02 13.75 -6.74
C ILE A 263 27.81 12.86 -5.77
N THR A 264 28.93 13.39 -5.27
CA THR A 264 29.86 12.66 -4.38
C THR A 264 29.80 13.10 -2.93
N SER A 265 29.00 14.09 -2.61
CA SER A 265 28.80 14.63 -1.26
C SER A 265 27.59 15.56 -1.24
N GLY A 266 27.20 15.99 -0.07
CA GLY A 266 26.10 16.94 0.12
C GLY A 266 25.00 16.35 1.00
N LYS A 267 23.83 16.93 0.93
CA LYS A 267 22.69 16.54 1.74
C LYS A 267 21.77 15.59 0.98
N VAL A 268 21.32 14.54 1.63
CA VAL A 268 20.32 13.58 1.11
C VAL A 268 19.09 13.60 2.00
N TYR A 269 17.97 14.01 1.43
CA TYR A 269 16.65 13.85 2.03
C TYR A 269 16.04 12.53 1.55
N CYS A 270 15.51 11.73 2.48
CA CYS A 270 14.77 10.49 2.16
C CYS A 270 13.29 10.69 2.45
N HIS A 271 12.45 10.14 1.58
CA HIS A 271 10.99 10.23 1.66
C HIS A 271 10.37 8.89 1.27
N PRO A 272 9.43 8.32 2.05
CA PRO A 272 8.77 7.07 1.67
C PRO A 272 7.83 7.31 0.49
N LEU A 273 8.07 6.63 -0.62
CA LEU A 273 7.17 6.58 -1.78
C LEU A 273 6.15 5.44 -1.57
N MET A 274 5.45 5.51 -0.47
CA MET A 274 4.45 4.56 -0.02
C MET A 274 3.18 5.31 0.37
N SER A 275 2.03 4.64 0.32
CA SER A 275 0.75 5.30 0.67
C SER A 275 0.75 5.88 2.08
N ILE A 276 1.43 5.22 3.02
CA ILE A 276 1.64 5.68 4.40
C ILE A 276 3.11 5.54 4.80
N ASP A 277 3.52 6.27 5.81
CA ASP A 277 4.78 6.07 6.52
C ASP A 277 4.56 5.00 7.61
N GLY A 278 5.00 3.79 7.30
CA GLY A 278 4.83 2.60 8.14
C GLY A 278 6.16 1.99 8.57
N ASP A 279 6.20 0.67 8.79
CA ASP A 279 7.41 -0.04 9.24
C ASP A 279 8.63 0.26 8.36
N HIS A 280 8.47 0.24 7.03
CA HIS A 280 9.56 0.54 6.11
C HIS A 280 10.06 1.99 6.23
N GLY A 281 9.17 2.96 6.39
CA GLY A 281 9.57 4.35 6.57
C GLY A 281 10.31 4.58 7.89
N HIS A 282 9.79 4.04 8.98
CA HIS A 282 10.41 4.20 10.30
C HIS A 282 11.67 3.36 10.51
N ASN A 283 11.74 2.13 9.95
CA ASN A 283 12.86 1.22 10.16
C ASN A 283 13.86 1.27 8.99
N ASP A 284 13.44 0.91 7.77
CA ASP A 284 14.35 0.73 6.64
C ASP A 284 14.83 2.08 6.06
N MET A 285 13.99 3.13 6.16
CA MET A 285 14.40 4.48 5.74
C MET A 285 15.08 5.27 6.88
N ALA A 286 14.37 5.47 8.00
CA ALA A 286 14.77 6.40 9.06
C ALA A 286 15.40 5.74 10.29
N GLY A 287 15.46 4.40 10.34
CA GLY A 287 16.06 3.64 11.44
C GLY A 287 17.55 3.90 11.62
N ASP A 288 18.10 3.42 12.75
CA ASP A 288 19.52 3.51 13.08
C ASP A 288 20.28 2.20 12.81
N ASP A 289 19.64 1.25 12.09
CA ASP A 289 20.25 -0.04 11.75
C ASP A 289 21.39 0.13 10.75
N ASP A 290 22.57 -0.46 11.06
CA ASP A 290 23.77 -0.41 10.23
C ASP A 290 24.57 -1.73 10.25
N ASP A 291 23.90 -2.86 10.48
CA ASP A 291 24.51 -4.17 10.68
C ASP A 291 25.37 -4.66 9.49
N ASN A 292 25.17 -4.13 8.27
CA ASN A 292 26.02 -4.44 7.12
C ASN A 292 27.31 -3.60 7.05
N TRP A 293 27.51 -2.63 7.96
CA TRP A 293 28.70 -1.76 7.98
C TRP A 293 29.79 -2.35 8.90
N ASP A 294 30.99 -2.59 8.35
CA ASP A 294 32.13 -3.14 9.12
C ASP A 294 33.05 -2.06 9.74
N GLY A 295 32.71 -0.78 9.62
CA GLY A 295 33.51 0.37 10.02
C GLY A 295 34.33 0.98 8.87
N VAL A 296 34.36 0.34 7.69
CA VAL A 296 35.11 0.79 6.51
C VAL A 296 34.28 0.70 5.24
N LYS A 297 33.51 -0.37 5.09
CA LYS A 297 32.71 -0.65 3.89
C LYS A 297 31.44 -1.43 4.25
N PHE A 298 30.48 -1.40 3.34
CA PHE A 298 29.29 -2.24 3.39
C PHE A 298 29.56 -3.64 2.86
N THR A 299 28.85 -4.63 3.39
CA THR A 299 28.83 -6.00 2.90
C THR A 299 27.43 -6.31 2.38
N PRO A 300 27.17 -6.19 1.06
CA PRO A 300 25.88 -6.52 0.48
C PRO A 300 25.63 -8.04 0.45
N ASN A 301 24.35 -8.42 0.31
CA ASN A 301 23.93 -9.79 0.01
C ASN A 301 24.23 -10.17 -1.47
N ASP A 302 23.82 -11.38 -1.89
CA ASP A 302 24.06 -11.89 -3.25
C ASP A 302 23.31 -11.07 -4.33
N GLU A 303 22.28 -10.30 -3.95
CA GLU A 303 21.49 -9.42 -4.83
C GLU A 303 22.02 -7.99 -4.87
N GLY A 304 23.09 -7.70 -4.12
CA GLY A 304 23.71 -6.37 -4.06
C GLY A 304 23.08 -5.44 -3.01
N GLU A 305 22.15 -5.93 -2.21
CA GLU A 305 21.47 -5.16 -1.19
C GLU A 305 22.21 -5.19 0.15
N VAL A 306 22.15 -4.09 0.89
CA VAL A 306 22.59 -3.97 2.29
C VAL A 306 21.35 -3.89 3.21
N GLU A 307 20.58 -4.98 3.21
CA GLU A 307 19.25 -5.07 3.81
C GLU A 307 19.19 -4.59 5.26
N ASP A 308 20.15 -5.05 6.12
CA ASP A 308 20.23 -4.72 7.54
C ASP A 308 20.86 -3.32 7.81
N THR A 309 20.77 -2.41 6.85
CA THR A 309 21.21 -1.01 6.98
C THR A 309 20.12 -0.07 6.47
N SER A 310 19.69 0.87 7.30
CA SER A 310 18.70 1.88 6.87
C SER A 310 19.25 2.81 5.78
N TRP A 311 18.35 3.43 5.01
CA TRP A 311 18.76 4.44 4.00
C TRP A 311 19.53 5.59 4.65
N LYS A 312 19.07 6.06 5.82
CA LYS A 312 19.74 7.08 6.61
C LYS A 312 21.19 6.71 6.92
N MET A 313 21.40 5.53 7.50
CA MET A 313 22.73 5.07 7.91
C MET A 313 23.61 4.74 6.70
N TYR A 314 23.03 4.21 5.63
CA TYR A 314 23.75 3.96 4.39
C TYR A 314 24.37 5.23 3.83
N PHE A 315 23.57 6.27 3.56
CA PHE A 315 24.08 7.53 3.04
C PHE A 315 24.97 8.26 4.04
N HIS A 316 24.71 8.14 5.35
CA HIS A 316 25.57 8.72 6.40
C HIS A 316 26.98 8.14 6.35
N HIS A 317 27.14 6.82 6.32
CA HIS A 317 28.46 6.16 6.28
C HIS A 317 29.20 6.42 4.95
N LEU A 318 28.50 6.72 3.87
CA LEU A 318 29.11 7.15 2.61
C LEU A 318 29.52 8.64 2.60
N GLY A 319 29.35 9.36 3.72
CA GLY A 319 29.83 10.74 3.91
C GLY A 319 28.84 11.82 3.47
N TYR A 320 27.58 11.47 3.23
CA TYR A 320 26.52 12.46 2.98
C TYR A 320 25.96 13.01 4.31
N GLU A 321 25.44 14.22 4.28
CA GLU A 321 24.60 14.73 5.37
C GLU A 321 23.23 14.08 5.26
N CYS A 322 23.10 12.90 5.87
CA CYS A 322 21.87 12.14 5.98
C CYS A 322 21.67 11.78 7.45
N ASN A 323 20.63 12.30 8.07
CA ASN A 323 20.35 12.18 9.51
C ASN A 323 18.86 12.44 9.78
N ASN A 324 18.42 12.39 11.02
CA ASN A 324 17.00 12.55 11.37
C ASN A 324 16.37 13.85 10.82
N SER A 325 17.14 14.93 10.65
CA SER A 325 16.61 16.19 10.09
C SER A 325 16.40 16.15 8.58
N THR A 326 16.87 15.13 7.90
CA THR A 326 16.71 14.92 6.45
C THR A 326 15.74 13.79 6.13
N MET A 327 15.15 13.16 7.14
CA MET A 327 14.07 12.18 6.95
C MET A 327 12.74 12.91 6.83
N ILE A 328 12.02 12.65 5.74
CA ILE A 328 10.67 13.18 5.50
C ILE A 328 9.69 12.05 5.82
N GLU A 329 9.38 11.90 7.08
CA GLU A 329 8.51 10.84 7.60
C GLU A 329 7.04 11.18 7.34
N LYS A 330 6.63 11.09 6.08
CA LYS A 330 5.26 11.33 5.61
C LYS A 330 4.88 10.37 4.50
N GLY A 331 3.80 9.64 4.68
CA GLY A 331 3.22 8.86 3.59
C GLY A 331 2.56 9.73 2.51
N LEU A 332 2.40 9.19 1.32
CA LEU A 332 1.81 9.91 0.18
C LEU A 332 0.35 10.34 0.43
N LEU A 333 -0.41 9.63 1.27
CA LEU A 333 -1.77 10.00 1.68
C LEU A 333 -1.80 11.25 2.58
N GLU A 334 -0.69 11.60 3.23
CA GLU A 334 -0.55 12.84 4.01
C GLU A 334 -0.30 14.07 3.13
N LEU A 335 -0.01 13.87 1.85
CA LEU A 335 0.19 14.92 0.85
C LEU A 335 -1.14 15.17 0.10
N PRO A 336 -1.88 16.27 0.39
CA PRO A 336 -3.20 16.48 -0.17
C PRO A 336 -3.26 16.47 -1.70
N THR A 337 -2.23 16.97 -2.37
CA THR A 337 -2.17 17.01 -3.84
C THR A 337 -1.96 15.62 -4.43
N ILE A 338 -1.16 14.76 -3.78
CA ILE A 338 -0.97 13.37 -4.19
C ILE A 338 -2.22 12.55 -3.86
N ARG A 339 -2.80 12.70 -2.66
CA ARG A 339 -4.07 12.03 -2.32
C ARG A 339 -5.18 12.38 -3.31
N GLN A 340 -5.18 13.59 -3.89
CA GLN A 340 -6.14 13.98 -4.90
C GLN A 340 -6.07 13.13 -6.17
N VAL A 341 -4.91 12.55 -6.52
CA VAL A 341 -4.77 11.66 -7.67
C VAL A 341 -5.62 10.39 -7.47
N TRP A 342 -5.52 9.73 -6.32
CA TRP A 342 -6.41 8.60 -6.00
C TRP A 342 -7.89 8.98 -6.01
N MET A 343 -8.22 10.19 -5.53
CA MET A 343 -9.60 10.68 -5.56
C MET A 343 -10.08 10.96 -6.99
N ASN A 344 -9.19 11.33 -7.92
CA ASN A 344 -9.51 11.45 -9.33
C ASN A 344 -9.79 10.07 -9.94
N HIS A 345 -8.95 9.05 -9.64
CA HIS A 345 -9.18 7.67 -10.06
C HIS A 345 -10.53 7.12 -9.55
N THR A 346 -10.92 7.48 -8.32
CA THR A 346 -12.26 7.15 -7.81
C THR A 346 -13.35 7.85 -8.63
N THR A 347 -13.15 9.12 -8.99
CA THR A 347 -14.10 9.87 -9.84
C THR A 347 -14.21 9.22 -11.22
N ASP A 348 -13.10 8.82 -11.81
CA ASP A 348 -13.07 8.15 -13.12
C ASP A 348 -13.77 6.78 -13.05
N ALA A 349 -13.54 6.02 -11.98
CA ALA A 349 -14.27 4.77 -11.73
C ALA A 349 -15.78 4.99 -11.59
N ILE A 350 -16.22 6.03 -10.86
CA ILE A 350 -17.64 6.37 -10.70
C ILE A 350 -18.28 6.72 -12.05
N ASN A 351 -17.57 7.45 -12.90
CA ASN A 351 -18.06 7.92 -14.19
C ASN A 351 -17.87 6.89 -15.32
N GLY A 352 -17.00 5.91 -15.11
CA GLY A 352 -16.71 4.84 -16.07
C GLY A 352 -17.76 3.74 -16.08
N ASP A 353 -17.56 2.77 -16.97
CA ASP A 353 -18.42 1.60 -17.06
C ASP A 353 -18.27 0.71 -15.83
N PRO A 354 -19.34 0.01 -15.40
CA PRO A 354 -19.27 -1.01 -14.36
C PRO A 354 -18.34 -2.15 -14.77
N LEU A 355 -17.74 -2.80 -13.77
CA LEU A 355 -16.99 -4.04 -14.00
C LEU A 355 -17.94 -5.14 -14.44
N ASP A 356 -17.66 -5.74 -15.57
CA ASP A 356 -18.45 -6.86 -16.10
C ASP A 356 -17.77 -8.20 -15.80
N PHE A 357 -17.98 -8.71 -14.60
CA PHE A 357 -17.49 -10.04 -14.21
C PHE A 357 -18.40 -11.18 -14.66
N TYR A 358 -19.63 -10.89 -15.08
CA TYR A 358 -20.59 -11.92 -15.54
C TYR A 358 -20.33 -12.35 -16.98
N HIS A 359 -19.77 -11.50 -17.83
CA HIS A 359 -19.58 -11.77 -19.25
C HIS A 359 -18.14 -12.13 -19.62
N SER A 360 -17.15 -11.80 -18.80
CA SER A 360 -15.78 -12.23 -19.03
C SER A 360 -15.32 -13.21 -17.95
N LYS A 361 -15.29 -14.49 -18.27
CA LYS A 361 -14.61 -15.50 -17.43
C LYS A 361 -13.10 -15.27 -17.34
N ASN A 362 -12.57 -14.31 -18.06
CA ASN A 362 -11.20 -13.82 -18.03
C ASN A 362 -11.23 -12.30 -18.25
N PRO A 363 -11.28 -11.46 -17.22
CA PRO A 363 -10.91 -10.07 -17.38
C PRO A 363 -9.41 -10.02 -17.71
N GLU A 364 -9.05 -9.45 -18.84
CA GLU A 364 -7.68 -9.13 -19.22
C GLU A 364 -7.08 -8.05 -18.30
#